data_a5cdbdfded3b52fa7085ec5b1ddef8ac
#
_entry.id   a5cdbdfded3b52fa7085ec5b1ddef8ac
#
_cell.length_a   1.000
_cell.length_b   1.000
_cell.length_c   1.000
_cell.angle_alpha   90.00
_cell.angle_beta   90.00
_cell.angle_gamma   90.00
#
_symmetry.space_group_name_H-M   'P 1'
#
loop_
_entity.id
_entity.type
_entity.pdbx_description
1 polymer ?
#
loop_
_entity_poly.entity_id
_entity_poly.type
_entity_poly.pdbx_seq_one_letter_code
_entity_poly.pdbx_strand_id
1 'polypeptide(L)'
;MAILKSCSLDSDASARGYAPEEIDLGDDVLAEIILRLPLDSVARSRCVSKNWCAAIADGYLRRRLPLHMSMICFPDDDGALGGGGGRPVYACAREGRRLEVRDLGFFPLHDSVIFCDGCNGLLLCRAPGAPEFYVVSPVTRSWVALPRPAKEARLSVLAFDPLGGQHYHVINFTGWRDRGAAVEVFSSETRAWAARDVEFGGVPAGSLSGSVHCHGGAMYFLASDPDCVVRMDLAAGAGLACTVIDLPEPADGDGRVAHSGGRLHYFCSDGGLLKVWSLQDDRPRQRWRLKHAVRVSDVVEGGGGEVRFLAMHPENQALVYIWLPWKVVQYDLGKREITGAAWEFGKGPRNRVVKTWLVPSSCYLSDCFADDGPVLAR
;
A
#
# COMPACT_ATOMS: atom_id res chain seq x y z
N MET A 1 63.37 3.82 25.11
CA MET A 1 63.92 3.32 26.34
C MET A 1 63.21 4.02 27.49
N ALA A 2 62.14 3.43 28.01
CA ALA A 2 61.51 3.79 29.27
C ALA A 2 60.64 2.61 29.69
N ILE A 3 61.00 2.02 30.76
CA ILE A 3 60.45 0.85 31.42
C ILE A 3 59.21 1.29 32.20
N LEU A 4 58.07 0.62 31.99
CA LEU A 4 56.93 0.71 32.86
C LEU A 4 56.81 -0.52 33.70
N LYS A 5 56.90 -0.33 34.98
CA LYS A 5 56.77 -1.32 36.07
C LYS A 5 55.31 -1.74 36.19
N SER A 6 55.16 -3.05 36.35
CA SER A 6 53.93 -3.72 36.85
C SER A 6 53.64 -3.29 38.30
N CYS A 7 52.37 -2.93 38.57
CA CYS A 7 51.81 -2.95 39.89
C CYS A 7 50.66 -3.93 39.88
N SER A 8 50.86 -5.08 40.46
CA SER A 8 49.81 -6.01 40.93
C SER A 8 49.17 -5.42 42.18
N LEU A 9 47.86 -5.25 42.16
CA LEU A 9 47.04 -5.09 43.34
C LEU A 9 45.99 -6.16 43.33
N ASP A 10 46.22 -7.16 44.15
CA ASP A 10 45.19 -8.06 44.63
C ASP A 10 44.16 -7.26 45.40
N SER A 11 42.92 -7.33 45.02
CA SER A 11 41.77 -7.05 45.88
C SER A 11 40.61 -7.91 45.46
N ASP A 12 40.45 -9.01 46.15
CA ASP A 12 39.22 -9.75 46.33
C ASP A 12 38.10 -8.78 46.73
N ALA A 13 37.18 -8.51 45.81
CA ALA A 13 35.88 -7.93 46.11
C ALA A 13 34.86 -8.70 45.24
N SER A 14 34.26 -9.69 45.87
CA SER A 14 33.06 -10.39 45.43
C SER A 14 31.96 -9.36 45.03
N ALA A 15 32.01 -8.85 43.83
CA ALA A 15 30.90 -8.19 43.21
C ALA A 15 29.94 -9.29 42.69
N ARG A 16 28.95 -9.64 43.51
CA ARG A 16 27.74 -10.33 43.03
C ARG A 16 27.11 -9.41 42.00
N GLY A 17 27.40 -9.67 40.72
CA GLY A 17 26.68 -9.05 39.60
C GLY A 17 25.22 -9.42 39.74
N TYR A 18 24.38 -8.45 40.10
CA TYR A 18 22.98 -8.50 39.86
C TYR A 18 22.84 -8.52 38.33
N ALA A 19 22.64 -9.69 37.75
CA ALA A 19 22.01 -9.79 36.46
C ALA A 19 20.60 -9.21 36.64
N PRO A 20 20.18 -8.23 35.87
CA PRO A 20 18.81 -7.77 35.96
C PRO A 20 17.92 -8.97 35.66
N GLU A 21 17.10 -9.38 36.61
CA GLU A 21 16.04 -10.36 36.37
C GLU A 21 15.24 -9.82 35.18
N GLU A 22 15.25 -10.56 34.08
CA GLU A 22 14.45 -10.28 32.91
C GLU A 22 13.00 -10.42 33.37
N ILE A 23 12.32 -9.31 33.60
CA ILE A 23 10.90 -9.30 33.98
C ILE A 23 10.16 -9.84 32.76
N ASP A 24 9.73 -11.08 32.82
CA ASP A 24 8.88 -11.68 31.81
C ASP A 24 7.49 -11.05 31.94
N LEU A 25 7.28 -9.99 31.18
CA LEU A 25 5.96 -9.41 30.97
C LEU A 25 5.21 -10.38 30.06
N GLY A 26 4.21 -11.06 30.56
CA GLY A 26 3.38 -11.94 29.73
C GLY A 26 2.92 -11.24 28.44
N ASP A 27 2.77 -12.00 27.36
CA ASP A 27 2.51 -11.49 26.00
C ASP A 27 1.35 -10.50 25.93
N ASP A 28 0.29 -10.67 26.74
CA ASP A 28 -0.85 -9.78 26.81
C ASP A 28 -0.50 -8.39 27.36
N VAL A 29 0.34 -8.33 28.40
CA VAL A 29 0.79 -7.06 28.99
C VAL A 29 1.72 -6.33 28.03
N LEU A 30 2.60 -7.07 27.37
CA LEU A 30 3.49 -6.52 26.36
C LEU A 30 2.70 -5.94 25.19
N ALA A 31 1.68 -6.64 24.71
CA ALA A 31 0.78 -6.17 23.65
C ALA A 31 0.09 -4.85 24.04
N GLU A 32 -0.44 -4.77 25.26
CA GLU A 32 -1.11 -3.56 25.76
C GLU A 32 -0.15 -2.37 25.89
N ILE A 33 1.09 -2.60 26.27
CA ILE A 33 2.13 -1.56 26.32
C ILE A 33 2.42 -1.06 24.88
N ILE A 34 2.65 -1.96 23.95
CA ILE A 34 2.98 -1.63 22.55
C ILE A 34 1.85 -0.81 21.91
N LEU A 35 0.59 -1.18 22.14
CA LEU A 35 -0.57 -0.46 21.60
C LEU A 35 -0.69 0.99 22.09
N ARG A 36 -0.14 1.30 23.26
CA ARG A 36 -0.15 2.66 23.83
C ARG A 36 1.06 3.50 23.46
N LEU A 37 2.10 2.90 22.91
CA LEU A 37 3.31 3.61 22.50
C LEU A 37 3.09 4.44 21.22
N PRO A 38 3.76 5.59 21.10
CA PRO A 38 3.90 6.26 19.79
C PRO A 38 4.62 5.34 18.80
N LEU A 39 4.26 5.40 17.51
CA LEU A 39 4.84 4.50 16.49
C LEU A 39 6.36 4.55 16.40
N ASP A 40 6.95 5.75 16.55
CA ASP A 40 8.40 5.88 16.55
C ASP A 40 9.04 5.16 17.73
N SER A 41 8.31 5.06 18.86
CA SER A 41 8.73 4.26 20.01
C SER A 41 8.51 2.77 19.75
N VAL A 42 7.40 2.39 19.10
CA VAL A 42 7.18 0.98 18.69
C VAL A 42 8.29 0.53 17.75
N ALA A 43 8.69 1.34 16.76
CA ALA A 43 9.78 1.03 15.86
C ALA A 43 11.10 0.78 16.62
N ARG A 44 11.42 1.64 17.58
CA ARG A 44 12.62 1.51 18.44
C ARG A 44 12.53 0.30 19.38
N SER A 45 11.33 -0.04 19.83
CA SER A 45 11.10 -1.17 20.73
C SER A 45 11.46 -2.53 20.12
N ARG A 46 11.49 -2.64 18.79
CA ARG A 46 12.00 -3.86 18.11
C ARG A 46 13.44 -4.21 18.45
N CYS A 47 14.25 -3.22 18.83
CA CYS A 47 15.64 -3.40 19.21
C CYS A 47 15.82 -3.77 20.69
N VAL A 48 14.75 -3.78 21.49
CA VAL A 48 14.83 -4.03 22.94
C VAL A 48 15.11 -5.50 23.22
N SER A 49 14.34 -6.41 22.63
CA SER A 49 14.55 -7.85 22.76
C SER A 49 13.89 -8.61 21.61
N LYS A 50 14.26 -9.91 21.46
CA LYS A 50 13.63 -10.80 20.47
C LYS A 50 12.13 -10.96 20.73
N ASN A 51 11.70 -10.99 22.00
CA ASN A 51 10.29 -11.09 22.37
C ASN A 51 9.49 -9.85 21.92
N TRP A 52 10.05 -8.66 22.13
CA TRP A 52 9.42 -7.42 21.65
C TRP A 52 9.34 -7.41 20.13
N CYS A 53 10.39 -7.81 19.44
CA CYS A 53 10.41 -7.89 17.98
C CYS A 53 9.36 -8.88 17.47
N ALA A 54 9.25 -10.06 18.08
CA ALA A 54 8.26 -11.08 17.74
C ALA A 54 6.82 -10.59 18.02
N ALA A 55 6.58 -9.99 19.19
CA ALA A 55 5.26 -9.45 19.54
C ALA A 55 4.80 -8.35 18.58
N ILE A 56 5.70 -7.44 18.20
CA ILE A 56 5.38 -6.38 17.21
C ILE A 56 5.11 -6.98 15.81
N ALA A 57 5.76 -8.08 15.48
CA ALA A 57 5.56 -8.80 14.22
C ALA A 57 4.28 -9.65 14.21
N ASP A 58 3.68 -9.92 15.38
CA ASP A 58 2.49 -10.75 15.49
C ASP A 58 1.26 -10.14 14.80
N GLY A 59 0.49 -10.98 14.15
CA GLY A 59 -0.73 -10.62 13.44
C GLY A 59 -1.81 -10.01 14.34
N TYR A 60 -1.84 -10.33 15.62
CA TYR A 60 -2.75 -9.74 16.60
C TYR A 60 -2.49 -8.24 16.80
N LEU A 61 -1.24 -7.86 17.07
CA LEU A 61 -0.84 -6.47 17.20
C LEU A 61 -0.92 -5.69 15.90
N ARG A 62 -0.56 -6.32 14.78
CA ARG A 62 -0.65 -5.70 13.46
C ARG A 62 -2.05 -5.18 13.15
N ARG A 63 -3.10 -5.90 13.55
CA ARG A 63 -4.50 -5.51 13.30
C ARG A 63 -5.01 -4.42 14.24
N ARG A 64 -4.41 -4.26 15.41
CA ARG A 64 -4.84 -3.30 16.44
C ARG A 64 -4.08 -1.98 16.41
N LEU A 65 -2.95 -1.93 15.74
CA LEU A 65 -2.22 -0.66 15.57
C LEU A 65 -3.00 0.28 14.63
N PRO A 66 -2.94 1.59 14.89
CA PRO A 66 -3.65 2.58 14.09
C PRO A 66 -3.35 2.42 12.61
N LEU A 67 -4.33 2.69 11.76
CA LEU A 67 -4.14 2.69 10.32
C LEU A 67 -3.29 3.90 9.91
N HIS A 68 -2.52 3.67 8.88
CA HIS A 68 -1.75 4.69 8.19
C HIS A 68 -2.28 4.82 6.76
N MET A 69 -2.76 6.00 6.43
CA MET A 69 -3.14 6.33 5.07
C MET A 69 -1.93 6.89 4.35
N SER A 70 -1.68 6.39 3.17
CA SER A 70 -0.67 6.91 2.26
C SER A 70 -1.30 7.16 0.91
N MET A 71 -0.86 8.21 0.24
CA MET A 71 -1.38 8.58 -1.07
C MET A 71 -0.32 9.22 -1.94
N ILE A 72 -0.51 9.09 -3.24
CA ILE A 72 0.24 9.83 -4.24
C ILE A 72 -0.71 10.81 -4.90
N CYS A 73 -0.29 12.06 -4.89
CA CYS A 73 -1.00 13.15 -5.50
C CYS A 73 -0.13 13.79 -6.58
N PHE A 74 -0.74 14.23 -7.65
CA PHE A 74 -0.12 15.16 -8.59
C PHE A 74 -0.74 16.54 -8.38
N PRO A 75 0.05 17.61 -8.32
CA PRO A 75 -0.48 18.97 -8.35
C PRO A 75 -1.27 19.15 -9.65
N ASP A 76 -2.51 19.62 -9.53
CA ASP A 76 -3.32 20.00 -10.67
C ASP A 76 -2.86 21.40 -11.07
N ASP A 77 -2.09 21.52 -12.12
CA ASP A 77 -1.72 22.81 -12.70
C ASP A 77 -2.99 23.40 -13.36
N ASP A 78 -3.57 24.40 -12.70
CA ASP A 78 -4.71 25.14 -13.23
C ASP A 78 -4.36 25.73 -14.61
N GLY A 79 -4.70 25.00 -15.68
CA GLY A 79 -4.88 25.58 -17.01
C GLY A 79 -3.79 25.40 -18.06
N ALA A 80 -2.75 24.64 -17.86
CA ALA A 80 -1.83 24.30 -18.94
C ALA A 80 -2.37 23.10 -19.74
N LEU A 81 -3.03 23.37 -20.86
CA LEU A 81 -3.27 22.43 -21.95
C LEU A 81 -1.94 21.98 -22.60
N GLY A 82 -1.09 21.35 -21.86
CA GLY A 82 0.20 20.87 -22.35
C GLY A 82 0.91 20.11 -21.25
N GLY A 83 0.79 18.83 -21.23
CA GLY A 83 1.57 17.76 -20.64
C GLY A 83 2.75 18.08 -19.68
N GLY A 84 2.66 19.06 -18.84
CA GLY A 84 3.63 19.38 -17.80
C GLY A 84 3.23 18.64 -16.53
N GLY A 85 3.58 17.38 -16.41
CA GLY A 85 3.35 16.60 -15.21
C GLY A 85 4.10 17.21 -14.04
N GLY A 86 3.39 17.87 -13.12
CA GLY A 86 3.91 18.24 -11.82
C GLY A 86 4.52 17.00 -11.15
N ARG A 87 5.53 17.17 -10.32
CA ARG A 87 6.16 16.05 -9.61
C ARG A 87 5.16 15.38 -8.69
N PRO A 88 5.14 14.05 -8.61
CA PRO A 88 4.28 13.36 -7.67
C PRO A 88 4.66 13.72 -6.24
N VAL A 89 3.64 14.00 -5.44
CA VAL A 89 3.78 14.28 -4.02
C VAL A 89 3.33 13.04 -3.25
N TYR A 90 4.20 12.52 -2.42
CA TYR A 90 3.85 11.48 -1.47
C TYR A 90 3.35 12.13 -0.19
N ALA A 91 2.15 11.82 0.20
CA ALA A 91 1.56 12.32 1.43
C ALA A 91 1.08 11.14 2.29
N CYS A 92 1.20 11.28 3.58
CA CYS A 92 0.76 10.27 4.52
C CYS A 92 0.14 10.89 5.77
N ALA A 93 -0.79 10.18 6.38
CA ALA A 93 -1.41 10.56 7.63
C ALA A 93 -1.64 9.32 8.50
N ARG A 94 -1.43 9.48 9.80
CA ARG A 94 -1.94 8.55 10.80
C ARG A 94 -3.39 8.90 11.10
N GLU A 95 -4.16 7.90 11.49
CA GLU A 95 -5.51 8.10 11.98
C GLU A 95 -5.54 9.19 13.06
N GLY A 96 -6.42 10.18 12.88
CA GLY A 96 -6.54 11.34 13.79
C GLY A 96 -5.44 12.40 13.67
N ARG A 97 -4.52 12.33 12.68
CA ARG A 97 -3.45 13.29 12.45
C ARG A 97 -3.61 14.01 11.11
N ARG A 98 -2.95 15.17 10.96
CA ARG A 98 -2.90 15.91 9.69
C ARG A 98 -2.13 15.13 8.64
N LEU A 99 -2.49 15.36 7.39
CA LEU A 99 -1.74 14.86 6.24
C LEU A 99 -0.37 15.56 6.19
N GLU A 100 0.68 14.77 6.12
CA GLU A 100 2.06 15.25 6.01
C GLU A 100 2.61 14.87 4.65
N VAL A 101 3.11 15.86 3.93
CA VAL A 101 3.92 15.62 2.73
C VAL A 101 5.29 15.12 3.18
N ARG A 102 5.71 14.00 2.62
CA ARG A 102 7.02 13.41 2.90
C ARG A 102 7.98 13.74 1.77
N ASP A 103 9.11 14.27 2.15
CA ASP A 103 10.23 14.48 1.25
C ASP A 103 10.87 13.15 0.82
N LEU A 104 11.12 13.00 -0.46
CA LEU A 104 11.83 11.86 -1.04
C LEU A 104 13.33 12.14 -1.25
N GLY A 105 13.84 13.24 -0.73
CA GLY A 105 15.27 13.67 -0.88
C GLY A 105 16.30 12.67 -0.35
N PHE A 106 15.88 11.64 0.42
CA PHE A 106 16.75 10.53 0.79
C PHE A 106 17.06 9.59 -0.40
N PHE A 107 16.25 9.64 -1.45
CA PHE A 107 16.42 8.83 -2.65
C PHE A 107 17.19 9.65 -3.71
N PRO A 108 18.38 9.21 -4.16
CA PRO A 108 19.27 10.01 -4.98
C PRO A 108 18.67 10.49 -6.29
N LEU A 109 17.73 9.75 -6.85
CA LEU A 109 17.10 10.05 -8.14
C LEU A 109 15.74 10.76 -7.99
N HIS A 110 15.35 11.19 -6.77
CA HIS A 110 14.02 11.75 -6.47
C HIS A 110 13.60 12.90 -7.40
N ASP A 111 14.54 13.63 -7.96
CA ASP A 111 14.28 14.76 -8.87
C ASP A 111 14.05 14.36 -10.32
N SER A 112 14.46 13.17 -10.72
CA SER A 112 14.47 12.74 -12.13
C SER A 112 13.69 11.46 -12.42
N VAL A 113 13.26 10.71 -11.39
CA VAL A 113 12.56 9.44 -11.62
C VAL A 113 11.19 9.62 -12.24
N ILE A 114 10.80 8.61 -13.02
CA ILE A 114 9.43 8.41 -13.48
C ILE A 114 8.73 7.53 -12.46
N PHE A 115 7.66 8.05 -11.87
CA PHE A 115 6.78 7.25 -11.03
C PHE A 115 5.96 6.29 -11.90
N CYS A 116 6.06 4.99 -11.62
CA CYS A 116 5.34 3.95 -12.35
C CYS A 116 4.09 3.48 -11.60
N ASP A 117 4.22 3.14 -10.32
CA ASP A 117 3.13 2.62 -9.50
C ASP A 117 3.44 2.75 -8.00
N GLY A 118 2.46 2.44 -7.16
CA GLY A 118 2.63 2.33 -5.72
C GLY A 118 1.64 1.35 -5.12
N CYS A 119 2.07 0.63 -4.10
CA CYS A 119 1.26 -0.36 -3.42
C CYS A 119 1.63 -0.44 -1.94
N ASN A 120 0.62 -0.25 -1.09
CA ASN A 120 0.73 -0.46 0.36
C ASN A 120 1.99 0.14 1.03
N GLY A 121 2.34 1.37 0.64
CA GLY A 121 3.45 2.13 1.24
C GLY A 121 4.76 2.04 0.48
N LEU A 122 4.87 1.21 -0.54
CA LEU A 122 6.00 1.16 -1.46
C LEU A 122 5.70 1.92 -2.74
N LEU A 123 6.71 2.54 -3.32
CA LEU A 123 6.68 3.21 -4.62
C LEU A 123 7.54 2.46 -5.61
N LEU A 124 7.05 2.30 -6.84
CA LEU A 124 7.82 1.81 -7.98
C LEU A 124 8.23 2.99 -8.85
N CYS A 125 9.50 3.18 -9.01
CA CYS A 125 10.09 4.25 -9.79
C CYS A 125 10.99 3.68 -10.90
N ARG A 126 11.15 4.42 -11.98
CA ARG A 126 12.08 4.09 -13.08
C ARG A 126 12.98 5.28 -13.39
N ALA A 127 14.25 5.00 -13.70
CA ALA A 127 15.16 6.02 -14.17
C ALA A 127 14.77 6.50 -15.59
N PRO A 128 14.84 7.82 -15.89
CA PRO A 128 14.56 8.33 -17.22
C PRO A 128 15.57 7.80 -18.24
N GLY A 129 15.08 7.28 -19.38
CA GLY A 129 15.93 6.78 -20.45
C GLY A 129 16.70 5.49 -20.15
N ALA A 130 16.44 4.88 -19.00
CA ALA A 130 17.06 3.64 -18.58
C ALA A 130 16.02 2.61 -18.11
N PRO A 131 16.27 1.33 -18.26
CA PRO A 131 15.33 0.27 -17.87
C PRO A 131 15.41 -0.08 -16.37
N GLU A 132 16.21 0.64 -15.59
CA GLU A 132 16.38 0.39 -14.17
C GLU A 132 15.13 0.79 -13.39
N PHE A 133 14.66 -0.13 -12.55
CA PHE A 133 13.58 0.09 -11.60
C PHE A 133 14.13 0.21 -10.17
N TYR A 134 13.43 0.99 -9.39
CA TYR A 134 13.69 1.22 -7.97
C TYR A 134 12.40 1.02 -7.20
N VAL A 135 12.48 0.29 -6.09
CA VAL A 135 11.40 0.25 -5.09
C VAL A 135 11.82 1.10 -3.92
N VAL A 136 10.97 2.05 -3.57
CA VAL A 136 11.25 3.07 -2.56
C VAL A 136 10.21 2.99 -1.46
N SER A 137 10.66 3.00 -0.20
CA SER A 137 9.81 3.12 0.98
C SER A 137 9.96 4.50 1.59
N PRO A 138 9.01 5.41 1.39
CA PRO A 138 9.09 6.76 1.96
C PRO A 138 9.03 6.78 3.49
N VAL A 139 8.39 5.80 4.09
CA VAL A 139 8.21 5.73 5.55
C VAL A 139 9.48 5.29 6.25
N THR A 140 10.13 4.24 5.76
CA THR A 140 11.40 3.75 6.31
C THR A 140 12.61 4.52 5.77
N ARG A 141 12.40 5.42 4.77
CA ARG A 141 13.44 6.19 4.07
C ARG A 141 14.52 5.28 3.47
N SER A 142 14.09 4.19 2.85
CA SER A 142 14.95 3.19 2.24
C SER A 142 14.53 2.95 0.78
N TRP A 143 15.44 2.43 -0.02
CA TRP A 143 15.19 2.08 -1.41
C TRP A 143 16.12 0.98 -1.88
N VAL A 144 15.73 0.29 -2.91
CA VAL A 144 16.50 -0.76 -3.55
C VAL A 144 16.42 -0.64 -5.07
N ALA A 145 17.53 -0.86 -5.75
CA ALA A 145 17.59 -0.99 -7.20
C ALA A 145 17.29 -2.43 -7.59
N LEU A 146 16.40 -2.61 -8.56
CA LEU A 146 16.08 -3.94 -9.07
C LEU A 146 17.06 -4.35 -10.18
N PRO A 147 17.32 -5.65 -10.34
CA PRO A 147 18.03 -6.15 -11.51
C PRO A 147 17.33 -5.70 -12.79
N ARG A 148 18.11 -5.48 -13.84
CA ARG A 148 17.58 -5.05 -15.12
C ARG A 148 16.63 -6.10 -15.70
N PRO A 149 15.39 -5.73 -16.12
CA PRO A 149 14.51 -6.63 -16.84
C PRO A 149 15.06 -6.94 -18.24
N ALA A 150 14.68 -8.07 -18.80
CA ALA A 150 15.14 -8.46 -20.14
C ALA A 150 14.43 -7.66 -21.24
N LYS A 151 13.20 -7.21 -20.99
CA LYS A 151 12.38 -6.48 -21.97
C LYS A 151 11.91 -5.14 -21.40
N GLU A 152 11.69 -4.20 -22.31
CA GLU A 152 11.08 -2.93 -21.94
C GLU A 152 9.59 -3.12 -21.64
N ALA A 153 9.13 -2.53 -20.53
CA ALA A 153 7.76 -2.60 -20.10
C ALA A 153 6.95 -1.39 -20.59
N ARG A 154 5.72 -1.65 -21.04
CA ARG A 154 4.73 -0.62 -21.37
C ARG A 154 3.91 -0.21 -20.15
N LEU A 155 3.72 -1.11 -19.21
CA LEU A 155 3.07 -0.91 -17.93
C LEU A 155 3.84 -1.72 -16.89
N SER A 156 4.12 -1.10 -15.75
CA SER A 156 4.73 -1.76 -14.60
C SER A 156 3.84 -1.57 -13.38
N VAL A 157 3.54 -2.66 -12.70
CA VAL A 157 2.67 -2.69 -11.52
C VAL A 157 3.44 -3.25 -10.34
N LEU A 158 3.28 -2.63 -9.18
CA LEU A 158 3.83 -3.10 -7.92
C LEU A 158 2.75 -3.85 -7.14
N ALA A 159 3.05 -5.07 -6.74
CA ALA A 159 2.20 -5.87 -5.88
C ALA A 159 2.91 -6.13 -4.55
N PHE A 160 2.34 -5.62 -3.48
CA PHE A 160 2.83 -5.79 -2.12
C PHE A 160 1.65 -5.95 -1.16
N ASP A 161 1.65 -7.03 -0.39
CA ASP A 161 0.69 -7.26 0.69
C ASP A 161 1.43 -7.43 2.02
N PRO A 162 1.57 -6.35 2.79
CA PRO A 162 2.33 -6.39 4.04
C PRO A 162 1.68 -7.26 5.14
N LEU A 163 0.41 -7.63 4.99
CA LEU A 163 -0.28 -8.55 5.90
C LEU A 163 -0.02 -10.02 5.53
N GLY A 164 0.24 -10.29 4.24
CA GLY A 164 0.54 -11.61 3.72
C GLY A 164 2.02 -12.00 3.79
N GLY A 165 2.92 -11.02 3.91
CA GLY A 165 4.36 -11.26 3.97
C GLY A 165 5.20 -10.01 3.78
N GLN A 166 6.53 -10.18 3.74
CA GLN A 166 7.48 -9.08 3.53
C GLN A 166 7.91 -8.94 2.06
N HIS A 167 7.54 -9.90 1.21
CA HIS A 167 7.96 -9.95 -0.17
C HIS A 167 7.01 -9.17 -1.07
N TYR A 168 7.59 -8.49 -2.05
CA TYR A 168 6.86 -7.77 -3.08
C TYR A 168 7.19 -8.34 -4.46
N HIS A 169 6.31 -8.05 -5.42
CA HIS A 169 6.50 -8.40 -6.81
C HIS A 169 6.40 -7.15 -7.68
N VAL A 170 7.17 -7.11 -8.76
CA VAL A 170 6.99 -6.12 -9.83
C VAL A 170 6.60 -6.86 -11.09
N ILE A 171 5.50 -6.47 -11.69
CA ILE A 171 4.95 -7.09 -12.88
C ILE A 171 5.09 -6.12 -14.04
N ASN A 172 5.95 -6.45 -14.99
CA ASN A 172 6.19 -5.71 -16.20
C ASN A 172 5.40 -6.32 -17.36
N PHE A 173 4.43 -5.59 -17.87
CA PHE A 173 3.71 -5.96 -19.10
C PHE A 173 4.55 -5.57 -20.31
N THR A 174 5.17 -6.54 -20.95
CA THR A 174 6.15 -6.33 -22.02
C THR A 174 5.56 -6.50 -23.41
N GLY A 175 4.47 -7.23 -23.55
CA GLY A 175 3.80 -7.44 -24.82
C GLY A 175 2.32 -7.73 -24.64
N TRP A 176 1.48 -6.81 -25.14
CA TRP A 176 0.03 -6.98 -25.12
C TRP A 176 -0.44 -7.83 -26.29
N ARG A 177 -1.42 -8.70 -26.04
CA ARG A 177 -2.19 -9.49 -27.02
C ARG A 177 -3.66 -9.13 -26.87
N ASP A 178 -4.51 -9.61 -27.75
CA ASP A 178 -5.94 -9.31 -27.72
C ASP A 178 -6.57 -9.62 -26.34
N ARG A 179 -6.31 -10.79 -25.78
CA ARG A 179 -6.90 -11.28 -24.51
C ARG A 179 -5.87 -11.73 -23.49
N GLY A 180 -4.67 -11.17 -23.55
CA GLY A 180 -3.58 -11.57 -22.67
C GLY A 180 -2.37 -10.67 -22.81
N ALA A 181 -1.29 -11.04 -22.15
CA ALA A 181 0.00 -10.35 -22.24
C ALA A 181 1.18 -11.28 -21.97
N ALA A 182 2.33 -10.93 -22.54
CA ALA A 182 3.60 -11.41 -22.04
C ALA A 182 4.04 -10.48 -20.89
N VAL A 183 4.48 -11.06 -19.80
CA VAL A 183 4.92 -10.32 -18.62
C VAL A 183 6.26 -10.84 -18.11
N GLU A 184 7.02 -9.96 -17.46
CA GLU A 184 8.14 -10.33 -16.62
C GLU A 184 7.79 -10.01 -15.17
N VAL A 185 7.90 -11.00 -14.30
CA VAL A 185 7.60 -10.87 -12.87
C VAL A 185 8.89 -10.92 -12.07
N PHE A 186 9.19 -9.84 -11.37
CA PHE A 186 10.24 -9.81 -10.36
C PHE A 186 9.68 -10.27 -9.02
N SER A 187 10.39 -11.11 -8.31
CA SER A 187 10.12 -11.45 -6.92
C SER A 187 11.26 -10.98 -6.03
N SER A 188 10.94 -10.23 -4.98
CA SER A 188 11.94 -9.78 -4.00
C SER A 188 12.50 -10.96 -3.17
N GLU A 189 11.77 -12.06 -3.06
CA GLU A 189 12.24 -13.28 -2.39
C GLU A 189 13.39 -13.94 -3.15
N THR A 190 13.20 -14.14 -4.46
CA THR A 190 14.21 -14.79 -5.32
C THR A 190 15.20 -13.83 -5.94
N ARG A 191 14.92 -12.51 -5.88
CA ARG A 191 15.67 -11.43 -6.51
C ARG A 191 15.88 -11.59 -8.01
N ALA A 192 14.94 -12.23 -8.67
CA ALA A 192 15.05 -12.58 -10.07
C ALA A 192 13.77 -12.25 -10.84
N TRP A 193 13.95 -11.93 -12.12
CA TRP A 193 12.87 -11.80 -13.09
C TRP A 193 12.53 -13.17 -13.69
N ALA A 194 11.25 -13.44 -13.85
CA ALA A 194 10.76 -14.63 -14.53
C ALA A 194 9.75 -14.22 -15.60
N ALA A 195 10.00 -14.64 -16.84
CA ALA A 195 9.06 -14.45 -17.94
C ALA A 195 7.84 -15.37 -17.74
N ARG A 196 6.65 -14.82 -17.97
CA ARG A 196 5.36 -15.50 -17.87
C ARG A 196 4.45 -15.04 -19.01
N ASP A 197 3.46 -15.85 -19.31
CA ASP A 197 2.32 -15.49 -20.12
C ASP A 197 1.08 -15.44 -19.24
N VAL A 198 0.19 -14.49 -19.53
CA VAL A 198 -1.09 -14.33 -18.86
C VAL A 198 -2.21 -14.25 -19.87
N GLU A 199 -3.29 -14.99 -19.63
CA GLU A 199 -4.55 -14.90 -20.37
C GLU A 199 -5.63 -14.35 -19.44
N PHE A 200 -6.32 -13.30 -19.88
CA PHE A 200 -7.28 -12.56 -19.03
C PHE A 200 -8.68 -13.21 -18.97
N GLY A 201 -8.75 -14.52 -19.06
CA GLY A 201 -10.04 -15.22 -18.97
C GLY A 201 -11.01 -14.88 -20.11
N GLY A 202 -10.50 -14.53 -21.28
CA GLY A 202 -11.30 -14.14 -22.45
C GLY A 202 -11.62 -12.63 -22.53
N VAL A 203 -11.24 -11.85 -21.51
CA VAL A 203 -11.44 -10.39 -21.50
C VAL A 203 -10.42 -9.70 -22.40
N PRO A 204 -10.84 -8.76 -23.27
CA PRO A 204 -9.92 -8.00 -24.10
C PRO A 204 -8.94 -7.17 -23.25
N ALA A 205 -7.68 -7.15 -23.60
CA ALA A 205 -6.67 -6.40 -22.87
C ALA A 205 -6.93 -4.89 -22.88
N GLY A 206 -7.53 -4.37 -23.96
CA GLY A 206 -7.90 -2.97 -24.09
C GLY A 206 -9.05 -2.52 -23.18
N SER A 207 -9.81 -3.46 -22.64
CA SER A 207 -10.91 -3.18 -21.69
C SER A 207 -10.44 -3.01 -20.25
N LEU A 208 -9.19 -3.42 -19.94
CA LEU A 208 -8.66 -3.37 -18.58
C LEU A 208 -8.36 -1.94 -18.14
N SER A 209 -8.85 -1.57 -16.96
CA SER A 209 -8.51 -0.29 -16.33
C SER A 209 -7.04 -0.26 -15.89
N GLY A 210 -6.41 0.91 -16.01
CA GLY A 210 -5.08 1.13 -15.47
C GLY A 210 -5.00 1.16 -13.92
N SER A 211 -6.16 1.17 -13.24
CA SER A 211 -6.22 1.10 -11.78
C SER A 211 -6.20 -0.35 -11.31
N VAL A 212 -5.15 -0.72 -10.58
CA VAL A 212 -4.95 -2.09 -10.08
C VAL A 212 -5.06 -2.09 -8.56
N HIS A 213 -5.85 -3.00 -8.03
CA HIS A 213 -5.92 -3.27 -6.60
C HIS A 213 -5.18 -4.57 -6.29
N CYS A 214 -4.31 -4.56 -5.26
CA CYS A 214 -3.54 -5.72 -4.84
C CYS A 214 -3.99 -6.17 -3.45
N HIS A 215 -4.29 -7.46 -3.30
CA HIS A 215 -4.66 -8.05 -2.01
C HIS A 215 -4.50 -9.57 -2.05
N GLY A 216 -3.98 -10.15 -0.94
CA GLY A 216 -3.90 -11.61 -0.76
C GLY A 216 -3.11 -12.33 -1.85
N GLY A 217 -2.01 -11.75 -2.33
CA GLY A 217 -1.19 -12.33 -3.39
C GLY A 217 -1.84 -12.33 -4.78
N ALA A 218 -2.89 -11.53 -4.98
CA ALA A 218 -3.57 -11.37 -6.27
C ALA A 218 -3.70 -9.90 -6.67
N MET A 219 -3.79 -9.66 -7.96
CA MET A 219 -4.12 -8.37 -8.56
C MET A 219 -5.53 -8.40 -9.14
N TYR A 220 -6.24 -7.30 -9.00
CA TYR A 220 -7.61 -7.12 -9.44
C TYR A 220 -7.69 -5.95 -10.40
N PHE A 221 -8.10 -6.20 -11.63
CA PHE A 221 -8.30 -5.21 -12.68
C PHE A 221 -9.78 -5.06 -12.93
N LEU A 222 -10.26 -3.82 -13.01
CA LEU A 222 -11.58 -3.57 -13.55
C LEU A 222 -11.53 -3.61 -15.07
N ALA A 223 -12.57 -4.12 -15.70
CA ALA A 223 -12.79 -4.07 -17.13
C ALA A 223 -14.18 -3.48 -17.42
N SER A 224 -14.31 -2.75 -18.53
CA SER A 224 -15.53 -2.04 -18.92
C SER A 224 -16.24 -2.64 -20.13
N ASP A 225 -15.65 -3.64 -20.77
CA ASP A 225 -16.27 -4.36 -21.89
C ASP A 225 -15.62 -5.74 -22.04
N PRO A 226 -16.17 -6.77 -21.42
CA PRO A 226 -17.35 -6.82 -20.52
C PRO A 226 -17.10 -6.19 -19.15
N ASP A 227 -18.18 -5.72 -18.48
CA ASP A 227 -18.13 -5.18 -17.12
C ASP A 227 -17.80 -6.28 -16.10
N CYS A 228 -16.54 -6.38 -15.73
CA CYS A 228 -16.06 -7.43 -14.84
C CYS A 228 -14.81 -7.03 -14.05
N VAL A 229 -14.45 -7.87 -13.10
CA VAL A 229 -13.15 -7.85 -12.42
C VAL A 229 -12.33 -9.03 -12.91
N VAL A 230 -11.14 -8.78 -13.42
CA VAL A 230 -10.16 -9.81 -13.73
C VAL A 230 -9.23 -9.94 -12.53
N ARG A 231 -9.30 -11.07 -11.83
CA ARG A 231 -8.40 -11.42 -10.74
C ARG A 231 -7.26 -12.26 -11.28
N MET A 232 -6.05 -11.81 -11.09
CA MET A 232 -4.81 -12.48 -11.50
C MET A 232 -4.04 -12.94 -10.26
N ASP A 233 -3.85 -14.24 -10.09
CA ASP A 233 -3.09 -14.83 -8.98
C ASP A 233 -1.59 -14.80 -9.27
N LEU A 234 -0.79 -14.22 -8.37
CA LEU A 234 0.67 -14.12 -8.50
C LEU A 234 1.39 -15.38 -8.04
N ALA A 235 0.77 -16.17 -7.17
CA ALA A 235 1.36 -17.40 -6.59
C ALA A 235 1.21 -18.65 -7.49
N ALA A 236 0.46 -18.57 -8.57
CA ALA A 236 0.24 -19.73 -9.44
C ALA A 236 1.51 -20.07 -10.24
N GLY A 237 1.98 -21.28 -10.12
CA GLY A 237 3.12 -21.98 -10.74
C GLY A 237 3.71 -21.40 -12.05
N ALA A 238 3.71 -22.19 -13.15
CA ALA A 238 4.34 -21.80 -14.40
C ALA A 238 3.59 -20.72 -15.21
N GLY A 239 2.31 -20.46 -14.93
CA GLY A 239 1.49 -19.43 -15.57
C GLY A 239 0.74 -18.60 -14.54
N LEU A 240 0.38 -17.36 -14.89
CA LEU A 240 -0.49 -16.51 -14.09
C LEU A 240 -1.95 -16.88 -14.39
N ALA A 241 -2.64 -17.47 -13.40
CA ALA A 241 -4.04 -17.83 -13.56
C ALA A 241 -4.93 -16.60 -13.37
N CYS A 242 -5.86 -16.37 -14.29
CA CYS A 242 -6.87 -15.34 -14.17
C CYS A 242 -8.26 -15.93 -14.01
N THR A 243 -9.06 -15.31 -13.15
CA THR A 243 -10.49 -15.58 -13.01
C THR A 243 -11.28 -14.31 -13.28
N VAL A 244 -12.44 -14.45 -13.91
CA VAL A 244 -13.33 -13.33 -14.24
C VAL A 244 -14.53 -13.36 -13.28
N ILE A 245 -14.86 -12.20 -12.75
CA ILE A 245 -15.96 -11.97 -11.82
C ILE A 245 -16.83 -10.88 -12.43
N ASP A 246 -18.04 -11.23 -12.89
CA ASP A 246 -18.97 -10.26 -13.45
C ASP A 246 -19.34 -9.20 -12.44
N LEU A 247 -19.44 -7.95 -12.87
CA LEU A 247 -19.87 -6.84 -12.01
C LEU A 247 -21.40 -6.79 -11.89
N PRO A 248 -21.93 -6.26 -10.77
CA PRO A 248 -23.37 -6.12 -10.56
C PRO A 248 -23.95 -4.93 -11.33
N GLU A 249 -23.12 -3.97 -11.68
CA GLU A 249 -23.44 -2.76 -12.43
C GLU A 249 -22.23 -2.39 -13.30
N PRO A 250 -22.44 -1.62 -14.38
CA PRO A 250 -21.36 -1.19 -15.28
C PRO A 250 -20.18 -0.53 -14.56
N ALA A 251 -18.99 -0.77 -15.06
CA ALA A 251 -17.77 -0.12 -14.59
C ALA A 251 -17.64 1.24 -15.25
N ASP A 252 -18.30 2.28 -14.71
CA ASP A 252 -18.00 3.64 -15.11
C ASP A 252 -16.64 4.11 -14.60
N GLY A 253 -16.10 5.17 -15.18
CA GLY A 253 -14.71 5.60 -15.01
C GLY A 253 -14.24 5.81 -13.58
N ASP A 254 -15.15 5.94 -12.61
CA ASP A 254 -14.87 6.08 -11.18
C ASP A 254 -15.04 4.79 -10.37
N GLY A 255 -15.37 3.68 -11.03
CA GLY A 255 -15.45 2.37 -10.41
C GLY A 255 -14.15 1.97 -9.71
N ARG A 256 -14.25 1.38 -8.54
CA ARG A 256 -13.09 0.90 -7.74
C ARG A 256 -13.42 -0.42 -7.08
N VAL A 257 -12.38 -1.22 -6.89
CA VAL A 257 -12.46 -2.41 -6.04
C VAL A 257 -11.56 -2.26 -4.82
N ALA A 258 -11.99 -2.82 -3.69
CA ALA A 258 -11.23 -2.83 -2.45
C ALA A 258 -11.57 -4.09 -1.65
N HIS A 259 -10.69 -4.45 -0.70
CA HIS A 259 -10.95 -5.50 0.28
C HIS A 259 -11.22 -4.93 1.66
N SER A 260 -12.21 -5.50 2.35
CA SER A 260 -12.52 -5.20 3.74
C SER A 260 -13.15 -6.42 4.40
N GLY A 261 -12.71 -6.73 5.62
CA GLY A 261 -13.18 -7.92 6.34
C GLY A 261 -13.01 -9.21 5.54
N GLY A 262 -11.91 -9.33 4.78
CA GLY A 262 -11.61 -10.49 3.94
C GLY A 262 -12.50 -10.67 2.70
N ARG A 263 -13.31 -9.67 2.33
CA ARG A 263 -14.23 -9.73 1.18
C ARG A 263 -13.90 -8.67 0.15
N LEU A 264 -14.11 -9.00 -1.12
CA LEU A 264 -14.03 -8.06 -2.22
C LEU A 264 -15.27 -7.18 -2.25
N HIS A 265 -15.06 -5.88 -2.40
CA HIS A 265 -16.10 -4.86 -2.56
C HIS A 265 -15.93 -4.15 -3.88
N TYR A 266 -17.04 -3.76 -4.50
CA TYR A 266 -17.08 -2.93 -5.67
C TYR A 266 -17.82 -1.63 -5.35
N PHE A 267 -17.23 -0.52 -5.77
CA PHE A 267 -17.74 0.83 -5.61
C PHE A 267 -18.05 1.41 -6.97
N CYS A 268 -19.22 1.97 -7.12
CA CYS A 268 -19.60 2.74 -8.29
C CYS A 268 -20.43 3.96 -7.88
N SER A 269 -20.47 4.96 -8.76
CA SER A 269 -21.28 6.16 -8.59
C SER A 269 -22.06 6.41 -9.87
N ASP A 270 -23.35 6.66 -9.76
CA ASP A 270 -24.18 7.07 -10.88
C ASP A 270 -24.39 8.60 -10.94
N GLY A 271 -23.48 9.36 -10.33
CA GLY A 271 -23.53 10.82 -10.22
C GLY A 271 -24.43 11.34 -9.10
N GLY A 272 -25.31 10.52 -8.56
CA GLY A 272 -26.23 10.87 -7.46
C GLY A 272 -26.14 9.95 -6.26
N LEU A 273 -25.75 8.70 -6.49
CA LEU A 273 -25.64 7.66 -5.46
C LEU A 273 -24.27 7.00 -5.51
N LEU A 274 -23.62 6.95 -4.36
CA LEU A 274 -22.48 6.07 -4.12
C LEU A 274 -23.00 4.72 -3.68
N LYS A 275 -22.69 3.67 -4.44
CA LYS A 275 -23.11 2.30 -4.16
C LYS A 275 -21.91 1.46 -3.77
N VAL A 276 -22.11 0.61 -2.74
CA VAL A 276 -21.11 -0.32 -2.23
C VAL A 276 -21.66 -1.72 -2.30
N TRP A 277 -21.07 -2.51 -3.17
CA TRP A 277 -21.40 -3.91 -3.34
C TRP A 277 -20.36 -4.78 -2.65
N SER A 278 -20.78 -5.91 -2.07
CA SER A 278 -19.88 -6.90 -1.46
C SER A 278 -20.07 -8.24 -2.15
N LEU A 279 -18.98 -8.84 -2.57
CA LEU A 279 -18.99 -10.19 -3.16
C LEU A 279 -19.24 -11.21 -2.05
N GLN A 280 -20.28 -12.02 -2.24
CA GLN A 280 -20.58 -13.16 -1.37
C GLN A 280 -19.99 -14.41 -2.02
N ASP A 281 -19.16 -15.13 -1.30
CA ASP A 281 -18.55 -16.38 -1.76
C ASP A 281 -19.47 -17.58 -1.40
N ASP A 282 -20.73 -17.47 -1.77
CA ASP A 282 -21.71 -18.55 -1.62
C ASP A 282 -21.54 -19.52 -2.79
N ARG A 283 -20.57 -20.44 -2.69
CA ARG A 283 -20.38 -21.49 -3.71
C ARG A 283 -21.67 -22.27 -3.93
N PRO A 284 -22.09 -22.54 -5.19
CA PRO A 284 -21.31 -22.49 -6.43
C PRO A 284 -21.43 -21.20 -7.25
N ARG A 285 -22.12 -20.16 -6.80
CA ARG A 285 -22.29 -18.92 -7.56
C ARG A 285 -21.84 -17.72 -6.74
N GLN A 286 -20.83 -17.04 -7.23
CA GLN A 286 -20.46 -15.71 -6.72
C GLN A 286 -21.61 -14.76 -6.96
N ARG A 287 -22.07 -14.07 -5.90
CA ARG A 287 -23.16 -13.09 -5.98
C ARG A 287 -22.76 -11.81 -5.30
N TRP A 288 -22.95 -10.71 -6.00
CA TRP A 288 -22.85 -9.40 -5.38
C TRP A 288 -24.10 -9.06 -4.58
N ARG A 289 -23.89 -8.46 -3.43
CA ARG A 289 -24.96 -7.94 -2.58
C ARG A 289 -24.72 -6.44 -2.36
N LEU A 290 -25.71 -5.62 -2.69
CA LEU A 290 -25.71 -4.21 -2.35
C LEU A 290 -25.71 -4.06 -0.82
N LYS A 291 -24.68 -3.43 -0.27
CA LYS A 291 -24.55 -3.20 1.16
C LYS A 291 -25.01 -1.79 1.55
N HIS A 292 -24.57 -0.82 0.78
CA HIS A 292 -24.88 0.58 1.04
C HIS A 292 -25.17 1.31 -0.26
N ALA A 293 -26.12 2.25 -0.16
CA ALA A 293 -26.40 3.26 -1.17
C ALA A 293 -26.56 4.61 -0.45
N VAL A 294 -25.67 5.56 -0.74
CA VAL A 294 -25.59 6.86 -0.08
C VAL A 294 -25.67 7.94 -1.11
N ARG A 295 -26.52 8.95 -0.90
CA ARG A 295 -26.58 10.09 -1.81
C ARG A 295 -25.32 10.93 -1.68
N VAL A 296 -24.77 11.34 -2.80
CA VAL A 296 -23.59 12.23 -2.84
C VAL A 296 -23.86 13.53 -2.08
N SER A 297 -25.11 14.06 -2.16
CA SER A 297 -25.55 15.23 -1.41
C SER A 297 -25.45 15.09 0.12
N ASP A 298 -25.52 13.86 0.63
CA ASP A 298 -25.45 13.59 2.07
C ASP A 298 -23.99 13.59 2.56
N VAL A 299 -23.04 13.51 1.63
CA VAL A 299 -21.59 13.50 1.92
C VAL A 299 -20.98 14.90 1.81
N VAL A 300 -21.55 15.74 0.93
CA VAL A 300 -21.03 17.09 0.64
C VAL A 300 -22.02 18.14 1.13
N GLU A 301 -21.64 18.90 2.13
CA GLU A 301 -22.38 20.09 2.54
C GLU A 301 -22.36 21.13 1.40
N GLY A 302 -23.52 21.47 0.85
CA GLY A 302 -23.64 22.49 -0.19
C GLY A 302 -23.89 22.01 -1.62
N GLY A 303 -24.08 20.72 -1.87
CA GLY A 303 -24.73 20.20 -3.08
C GLY A 303 -23.95 20.25 -4.39
N GLY A 304 -22.69 20.61 -4.40
CA GLY A 304 -21.92 20.69 -5.65
C GLY A 304 -20.43 20.40 -5.43
N GLY A 305 -20.01 19.18 -5.63
CA GLY A 305 -18.60 18.81 -5.57
C GLY A 305 -18.36 17.40 -6.08
N GLU A 306 -17.23 17.19 -6.72
CA GLU A 306 -16.80 15.88 -7.13
C GLU A 306 -16.48 15.03 -5.90
N VAL A 307 -17.09 13.86 -5.79
CA VAL A 307 -16.87 12.90 -4.71
C VAL A 307 -16.22 11.66 -5.30
N ARG A 308 -15.04 11.30 -4.81
CA ARG A 308 -14.34 10.10 -5.27
C ARG A 308 -14.08 9.15 -4.11
N PHE A 309 -14.40 7.90 -4.30
CA PHE A 309 -13.98 6.84 -3.41
C PHE A 309 -12.46 6.64 -3.51
N LEU A 310 -11.79 6.60 -2.36
CA LEU A 310 -10.35 6.39 -2.30
C LEU A 310 -9.99 4.99 -1.79
N ALA A 311 -10.53 4.60 -0.64
CA ALA A 311 -10.19 3.36 0.03
C ALA A 311 -11.29 2.94 0.99
N MET A 312 -11.26 1.68 1.39
CA MET A 312 -12.09 1.10 2.44
C MET A 312 -11.24 0.73 3.63
N HIS A 313 -11.79 0.88 4.83
CA HIS A 313 -11.11 0.41 6.04
C HIS A 313 -10.94 -1.14 5.96
N PRO A 314 -9.73 -1.68 6.16
CA PRO A 314 -9.45 -3.09 5.91
C PRO A 314 -10.28 -4.05 6.78
N GLU A 315 -10.64 -3.65 8.00
CA GLU A 315 -11.38 -4.49 8.96
C GLU A 315 -12.85 -4.06 9.14
N ASN A 316 -13.18 -2.78 8.93
CA ASN A 316 -14.52 -2.24 9.15
C ASN A 316 -15.21 -1.91 7.84
N GLN A 317 -16.11 -2.78 7.40
CA GLN A 317 -16.83 -2.65 6.13
C GLN A 317 -17.79 -1.45 6.05
N ALA A 318 -18.06 -0.77 7.16
CA ALA A 318 -18.88 0.44 7.16
C ALA A 318 -18.06 1.72 6.96
N LEU A 319 -16.74 1.68 7.16
CA LEU A 319 -15.89 2.87 7.06
C LEU A 319 -15.20 2.95 5.69
N VAL A 320 -15.41 4.08 5.03
CA VAL A 320 -14.78 4.40 3.75
C VAL A 320 -14.06 5.74 3.82
N TYR A 321 -13.06 5.90 2.97
CA TYR A 321 -12.32 7.14 2.82
C TYR A 321 -12.68 7.74 1.47
N ILE A 322 -13.15 8.98 1.52
CA ILE A 322 -13.71 9.69 0.38
C ILE A 322 -12.89 10.96 0.16
N TRP A 323 -12.49 11.17 -1.08
CA TRP A 323 -11.94 12.45 -1.51
C TRP A 323 -13.08 13.42 -1.81
N LEU A 324 -13.00 14.56 -1.18
CA LEU A 324 -13.79 15.74 -1.46
C LEU A 324 -12.87 16.83 -1.99
N PRO A 325 -13.35 17.83 -2.74
CA PRO A 325 -12.53 18.97 -3.09
C PRO A 325 -11.81 19.52 -1.85
N TRP A 326 -10.45 19.47 -1.83
CA TRP A 326 -9.59 19.97 -0.77
C TRP A 326 -9.43 19.11 0.50
N LYS A 327 -10.12 17.99 0.66
CA LYS A 327 -9.99 17.15 1.85
C LYS A 327 -10.31 15.69 1.57
N VAL A 328 -9.73 14.83 2.39
CA VAL A 328 -10.14 13.42 2.51
C VAL A 328 -10.87 13.27 3.82
N VAL A 329 -12.01 12.62 3.80
CA VAL A 329 -12.83 12.36 4.99
C VAL A 329 -13.04 10.88 5.21
N GLN A 330 -13.13 10.49 6.47
CA GLN A 330 -13.61 9.18 6.86
C GLN A 330 -15.14 9.27 7.00
N TYR A 331 -15.85 8.42 6.28
CA TYR A 331 -17.31 8.39 6.23
C TYR A 331 -17.84 7.03 6.69
N ASP A 332 -18.78 7.04 7.63
CA ASP A 332 -19.47 5.83 8.08
C ASP A 332 -20.74 5.64 7.22
N LEU A 333 -20.71 4.62 6.39
CA LEU A 333 -21.82 4.26 5.50
C LEU A 333 -23.07 3.81 6.25
N GLY A 334 -22.90 3.23 7.44
CA GLY A 334 -24.01 2.76 8.28
C GLY A 334 -24.71 3.91 9.00
N LYS A 335 -23.92 4.81 9.57
CA LYS A 335 -24.42 5.99 10.28
C LYS A 335 -24.75 7.16 9.34
N ARG A 336 -24.20 7.12 8.12
CA ARG A 336 -24.33 8.19 7.11
C ARG A 336 -23.76 9.53 7.58
N GLU A 337 -22.60 9.50 8.23
CA GLU A 337 -21.95 10.69 8.78
C GLU A 337 -20.43 10.65 8.59
N ILE A 338 -19.81 11.82 8.59
CA ILE A 338 -18.36 11.96 8.64
C ILE A 338 -17.92 11.70 10.09
N THR A 339 -17.13 10.65 10.32
CA THR A 339 -16.78 10.18 11.67
C THR A 339 -15.34 10.43 12.06
N GLY A 340 -14.48 10.73 11.11
CA GLY A 340 -13.05 10.83 11.35
C GLY A 340 -12.47 12.19 11.00
N ALA A 341 -11.18 12.34 11.29
CA ALA A 341 -10.44 13.52 10.94
C ALA A 341 -10.47 13.74 9.42
N ALA A 342 -10.84 14.94 9.02
CA ALA A 342 -10.63 15.39 7.66
C ALA A 342 -9.13 15.68 7.50
N TRP A 343 -8.53 15.10 6.46
CA TRP A 343 -7.17 15.49 6.05
C TRP A 343 -7.31 16.60 5.01
N GLU A 344 -7.02 17.83 5.42
CA GLU A 344 -7.09 18.98 4.53
C GLU A 344 -5.79 19.13 3.76
N PHE A 345 -5.91 19.20 2.46
CA PHE A 345 -4.86 19.71 1.60
C PHE A 345 -4.91 21.23 1.69
N GLY A 346 -3.99 21.91 2.26
CA GLY A 346 -4.04 23.37 2.44
C GLY A 346 -4.54 24.14 1.22
N LYS A 347 -4.65 25.45 1.30
CA LYS A 347 -5.11 26.35 0.21
C LYS A 347 -4.10 26.43 -0.96
N GLY A 348 -3.64 25.30 -1.45
CA GLY A 348 -2.73 25.18 -2.59
C GLY A 348 -3.49 24.78 -3.87
N PRO A 349 -2.77 24.58 -4.99
CA PRO A 349 -3.38 24.06 -6.22
C PRO A 349 -4.09 22.72 -5.94
N ARG A 350 -5.15 22.45 -6.68
CA ARG A 350 -5.90 21.19 -6.56
C ARG A 350 -4.94 20.03 -6.75
N ASN A 351 -4.94 19.10 -5.81
CA ASN A 351 -4.13 17.88 -5.92
C ASN A 351 -5.02 16.75 -6.44
N ARG A 352 -4.64 16.18 -7.58
CA ARG A 352 -5.27 14.97 -8.08
C ARG A 352 -4.69 13.76 -7.36
N VAL A 353 -5.49 13.11 -6.52
CA VAL A 353 -5.09 11.86 -5.90
C VAL A 353 -5.13 10.75 -6.95
N VAL A 354 -3.98 10.11 -7.17
CA VAL A 354 -3.84 9.05 -8.17
C VAL A 354 -3.99 7.69 -7.53
N LYS A 355 -3.38 7.50 -6.36
CA LYS A 355 -3.42 6.22 -5.65
C LYS A 355 -3.45 6.45 -4.15
N THR A 356 -4.24 5.64 -3.47
CA THR A 356 -4.38 5.68 -2.00
C THR A 356 -4.37 4.26 -1.49
N TRP A 357 -3.76 4.04 -0.33
CA TRP A 357 -3.80 2.78 0.39
C TRP A 357 -3.85 3.02 1.89
N LEU A 358 -4.45 2.07 2.59
CA LEU A 358 -4.59 2.04 4.04
C LEU A 358 -3.95 0.76 4.54
N VAL A 359 -2.96 0.91 5.36
CA VAL A 359 -2.24 -0.22 5.95
C VAL A 359 -2.10 -0.03 7.46
N PRO A 360 -2.11 -1.10 8.24
CA PRO A 360 -1.74 -1.00 9.64
C PRO A 360 -0.35 -0.38 9.78
N SER A 361 -0.19 0.52 10.72
CA SER A 361 1.10 1.18 10.94
C SER A 361 2.24 0.21 11.23
N SER A 362 1.94 -0.97 11.73
CA SER A 362 2.92 -2.05 11.95
C SER A 362 3.59 -2.54 10.65
N CYS A 363 2.93 -2.38 9.50
CA CYS A 363 3.49 -2.78 8.21
C CYS A 363 4.75 -1.97 7.86
N TYR A 364 4.85 -0.74 8.35
CA TYR A 364 6.04 0.10 8.19
C TYR A 364 7.16 -0.23 9.19
N LEU A 365 6.87 -1.08 10.15
CA LEU A 365 7.88 -1.57 11.09
C LEU A 365 8.65 -2.77 10.53
N SER A 366 8.15 -3.41 9.49
CA SER A 366 8.84 -4.48 8.78
C SER A 366 9.74 -3.85 7.72
N ASP A 367 11.03 -4.14 7.79
CA ASP A 367 11.96 -3.72 6.73
C ASP A 367 11.89 -4.74 5.60
N CYS A 368 11.10 -4.42 4.57
CA CYS A 368 10.98 -5.27 3.39
C CYS A 368 12.27 -5.33 2.54
N PHE A 369 13.29 -4.56 2.93
CA PHE A 369 14.62 -4.54 2.30
C PHE A 369 15.72 -5.11 3.22
N ALA A 370 15.38 -5.68 4.37
CA ALA A 370 16.34 -6.17 5.36
C ALA A 370 17.33 -7.19 4.79
N ASP A 371 16.86 -8.02 3.85
CA ASP A 371 17.67 -9.04 3.19
C ASP A 371 18.52 -8.48 2.03
N ASP A 372 18.31 -7.20 1.64
CA ASP A 372 19.02 -6.61 0.51
C ASP A 372 20.47 -6.22 0.80
N GLY A 373 20.93 -6.38 2.05
CA GLY A 373 22.25 -5.94 2.52
C GLY A 373 22.36 -4.42 2.53
N PRO A 374 23.41 -3.82 3.10
CA PRO A 374 23.60 -2.39 3.02
C PRO A 374 23.77 -2.00 1.56
N VAL A 375 22.80 -1.30 0.97
CA VAL A 375 22.99 -0.58 -0.28
C VAL A 375 24.03 0.49 0.03
N LEU A 376 25.28 0.17 -0.27
CA LEU A 376 26.36 1.17 -0.21
C LEU A 376 25.93 2.33 -1.11
N ALA A 377 25.60 3.44 -0.49
CA ALA A 377 25.52 4.72 -1.19
C ALA A 377 26.86 4.91 -1.90
N ARG A 378 26.89 4.69 -3.19
CA ARG A 378 27.99 5.07 -4.07
C ARG A 378 27.68 6.39 -4.71
#